data_e75b03f351ea27ecb4adca535eb8efff
#
_entry.id   e75b03f351ea27ecb4adca535eb8efff
#
_cell.length_a   1.000
_cell.length_b   1.000
_cell.length_c   1.000
_cell.angle_alpha   90.00
_cell.angle_beta   90.00
_cell.angle_gamma   90.00
#
_symmetry.space_group_name_H-M   'P 1'
#
loop_
_entity.id
_entity.type
_entity.pdbx_description
1 polymer ?
#
loop_
_entity_poly.entity_id
_entity_poly.type
_entity_poly.pdbx_seq_one_letter_code
_entity_poly.pdbx_strand_id
1 'polypeptide(L)'
;MQKIDLATWPRAERFRFFSAVSDPFYSVTFRVDVTNLHAYTKAHGISFYYALCYLAADAVNAVENFRYTIRDGEIFLLGGRIPSFTDLKPGSEQFHIVTLPKTGTLDEFCRAAKAKSDAQQSFLDQSGVLDDLIYFSCVPWLDLTAATNERDFDKDDNIPRICWGKYVPANGRETLGMSVEVNHRFIDGYHLGQFYQKLQSAIDAL
;
A
#
# COMPACT_ATOMS: atom_id res chain seq x y z
N MET A 1 -11.07 -5.72 -15.45
CA MET A 1 -9.68 -5.97 -15.87
C MET A 1 -9.60 -5.80 -17.38
N GLN A 2 -8.60 -5.04 -17.87
CA GLN A 2 -8.41 -4.74 -19.30
C GLN A 2 -6.99 -5.18 -19.70
N LYS A 3 -6.89 -5.96 -20.79
CA LYS A 3 -5.59 -6.32 -21.37
C LYS A 3 -4.97 -5.11 -22.07
N ILE A 4 -3.66 -4.94 -21.92
CA ILE A 4 -2.90 -3.83 -22.51
C ILE A 4 -2.19 -4.31 -23.77
N ASP A 5 -2.39 -3.59 -24.85
CA ASP A 5 -1.65 -3.81 -26.09
C ASP A 5 -0.33 -3.02 -26.07
N LEU A 6 0.79 -3.73 -26.01
CA LEU A 6 2.13 -3.14 -26.02
C LEU A 6 2.45 -2.33 -27.29
N ALA A 7 1.73 -2.56 -28.40
CA ALA A 7 1.98 -1.80 -29.63
C ALA A 7 1.47 -0.35 -29.53
N THR A 8 0.43 -0.14 -28.73
CA THR A 8 -0.24 1.17 -28.58
C THR A 8 -0.05 1.80 -27.20
N TRP A 9 0.52 1.05 -26.23
CA TRP A 9 0.67 1.54 -24.86
C TRP A 9 1.77 2.59 -24.75
N PRO A 10 1.49 3.81 -24.25
CA PRO A 10 2.48 4.90 -24.19
C PRO A 10 3.72 4.59 -23.34
N ARG A 11 3.59 3.62 -22.41
CA ARG A 11 4.69 3.19 -21.54
C ARG A 11 5.51 2.03 -22.11
N ALA A 12 5.19 1.50 -23.28
CA ALA A 12 5.80 0.27 -23.81
C ALA A 12 7.34 0.32 -23.89
N GLU A 13 7.93 1.46 -24.25
CA GLU A 13 9.39 1.64 -24.32
C GLU A 13 10.04 1.49 -22.94
N ARG A 14 9.51 2.17 -21.93
CA ARG A 14 10.00 2.11 -20.55
C ARG A 14 9.80 0.74 -19.94
N PHE A 15 8.66 0.13 -20.21
CA PHE A 15 8.39 -1.24 -19.79
C PHE A 15 9.44 -2.22 -20.32
N ARG A 16 9.76 -2.16 -21.63
CA ARG A 16 10.80 -3.03 -22.24
C ARG A 16 12.18 -2.76 -21.65
N PHE A 17 12.55 -1.50 -21.46
CA PHE A 17 13.81 -1.11 -20.87
C PHE A 17 13.97 -1.73 -19.46
N PHE A 18 13.03 -1.48 -18.57
CA PHE A 18 13.11 -2.00 -17.20
C PHE A 18 12.87 -3.51 -17.10
N SER A 19 12.25 -4.14 -18.10
CA SER A 19 12.16 -5.59 -18.17
C SER A 19 13.51 -6.27 -18.46
N ALA A 20 14.46 -5.56 -19.06
CA ALA A 20 15.81 -6.05 -19.26
C ALA A 20 16.72 -5.90 -18.03
N VAL A 21 16.34 -5.09 -17.05
CA VAL A 21 17.07 -4.91 -15.78
C VAL A 21 16.90 -6.15 -14.91
N SER A 22 17.96 -6.61 -14.25
CA SER A 22 17.94 -7.81 -13.41
C SER A 22 17.03 -7.67 -12.20
N ASP A 23 16.99 -6.48 -11.58
CA ASP A 23 16.09 -6.13 -10.48
C ASP A 23 15.42 -4.80 -10.80
N PRO A 24 14.16 -4.80 -11.27
CA PRO A 24 13.43 -3.59 -11.62
C PRO A 24 12.68 -2.97 -10.43
N PHE A 25 12.91 -3.46 -9.21
CA PHE A 25 12.23 -2.92 -8.02
C PHE A 25 13.06 -1.82 -7.37
N TYR A 26 12.36 -0.84 -6.81
CA TYR A 26 12.99 0.21 -6.02
C TYR A 26 12.04 0.74 -4.94
N SER A 27 12.63 1.33 -3.91
CA SER A 27 11.91 1.88 -2.78
C SER A 27 12.20 3.37 -2.62
N VAL A 28 11.18 4.15 -2.30
CA VAL A 28 11.31 5.56 -1.95
C VAL A 28 10.65 5.80 -0.61
N THR A 29 11.38 6.46 0.31
CA THR A 29 10.86 6.84 1.63
C THR A 29 10.67 8.35 1.71
N PHE A 30 9.53 8.78 2.22
CA PHE A 30 9.17 10.18 2.41
C PHE A 30 8.37 10.40 3.70
N ARG A 31 8.26 11.65 4.14
CA ARG A 31 7.43 12.00 5.30
C ARG A 31 6.01 12.31 4.87
N VAL A 32 5.04 11.80 5.65
CA VAL A 32 3.60 12.10 5.53
C VAL A 32 3.16 12.80 6.79
N ASP A 33 2.44 13.92 6.65
CA ASP A 33 1.79 14.59 7.77
C ASP A 33 0.49 13.85 8.10
N VAL A 34 0.39 13.38 9.32
CA VAL A 34 -0.74 12.57 9.78
C VAL A 34 -1.50 13.22 10.93
N THR A 35 -1.30 14.51 11.16
CA THR A 35 -1.91 15.26 12.26
C THR A 35 -3.43 15.14 12.27
N ASN A 36 -4.07 15.41 11.12
CA ASN A 36 -5.53 15.32 11.00
C ASN A 36 -6.02 13.88 11.14
N LEU A 37 -5.31 12.91 10.53
CA LEU A 37 -5.67 11.50 10.66
C LEU A 37 -5.63 11.03 12.11
N HIS A 38 -4.60 11.43 12.87
CA HIS A 38 -4.48 11.07 14.28
C HIS A 38 -5.61 11.71 15.12
N ALA A 39 -5.93 12.97 14.88
CA ALA A 39 -7.05 13.65 15.54
C ALA A 39 -8.39 12.97 15.21
N TYR A 40 -8.63 12.68 13.91
CA TYR A 40 -9.83 12.01 13.45
C TYR A 40 -10.01 10.64 14.11
N THR A 41 -8.98 9.79 14.06
CA THR A 41 -9.07 8.44 14.60
C THR A 41 -9.30 8.41 16.10
N LYS A 42 -8.73 9.36 16.84
CA LYS A 42 -9.03 9.54 18.27
C LYS A 42 -10.47 9.95 18.52
N ALA A 43 -10.99 10.91 17.77
CA ALA A 43 -12.35 11.40 17.91
C ALA A 43 -13.40 10.32 17.60
N HIS A 44 -13.11 9.43 16.63
CA HIS A 44 -14.01 8.37 16.17
C HIS A 44 -13.80 7.02 16.89
N GLY A 45 -12.77 6.89 17.73
CA GLY A 45 -12.45 5.65 18.44
C GLY A 45 -12.08 4.49 17.52
N ILE A 46 -11.42 4.78 16.39
CA ILE A 46 -10.99 3.79 15.39
C ILE A 46 -9.47 3.67 15.32
N SER A 47 -9.00 2.57 14.71
CA SER A 47 -7.56 2.31 14.56
C SER A 47 -6.93 3.26 13.56
N PHE A 48 -5.88 3.98 13.99
CA PHE A 48 -5.01 4.77 13.11
C PHE A 48 -4.39 3.91 11.99
N TYR A 49 -3.96 2.69 12.32
CA TYR A 49 -3.35 1.77 11.38
C TYR A 49 -4.30 1.41 10.23
N TYR A 50 -5.51 0.95 10.55
CA TYR A 50 -6.49 0.59 9.52
C TYR A 50 -6.98 1.81 8.74
N ALA A 51 -7.10 2.96 9.39
CA ALA A 51 -7.49 4.20 8.73
C ALA A 51 -6.43 4.63 7.70
N LEU A 52 -5.14 4.52 8.03
CA LEU A 52 -4.06 4.81 7.09
C LEU A 52 -4.02 3.78 5.94
N CYS A 53 -4.27 2.49 6.20
CA CYS A 53 -4.42 1.48 5.14
C CYS A 53 -5.56 1.85 4.16
N TYR A 54 -6.70 2.30 4.67
CA TYR A 54 -7.84 2.73 3.86
C TYR A 54 -7.50 3.89 2.93
N LEU A 55 -6.92 4.97 3.48
CA LEU A 55 -6.57 6.16 2.71
C LEU A 55 -5.43 5.89 1.71
N ALA A 56 -4.43 5.10 2.11
CA ALA A 56 -3.33 4.72 1.23
C ALA A 56 -3.82 3.81 0.08
N ALA A 57 -4.78 2.91 0.34
CA ALA A 57 -5.39 2.09 -0.71
C ALA A 57 -6.17 2.95 -1.73
N ASP A 58 -6.88 4.00 -1.28
CA ASP A 58 -7.51 4.96 -2.19
C ASP A 58 -6.50 5.70 -3.04
N ALA A 59 -5.43 6.19 -2.42
CA ALA A 59 -4.38 6.91 -3.13
C ALA A 59 -3.68 6.02 -4.17
N VAL A 60 -3.39 4.74 -3.86
CA VAL A 60 -2.87 3.74 -4.81
C VAL A 60 -3.85 3.55 -5.96
N ASN A 61 -5.11 3.28 -5.67
CA ASN A 61 -6.11 2.98 -6.69
C ASN A 61 -6.46 4.18 -7.59
N ALA A 62 -6.23 5.40 -7.11
CA ALA A 62 -6.42 6.63 -7.86
C ALA A 62 -5.28 6.95 -8.85
N VAL A 63 -4.17 6.20 -8.83
CA VAL A 63 -3.06 6.32 -9.77
C VAL A 63 -3.01 5.06 -10.64
N GLU A 64 -3.32 5.20 -11.91
CA GLU A 64 -3.47 4.06 -12.84
C GLU A 64 -2.26 3.14 -12.84
N ASN A 65 -1.05 3.71 -12.79
CA ASN A 65 0.20 2.96 -12.86
C ASN A 65 0.38 1.92 -11.74
N PHE A 66 -0.24 2.13 -10.59
CA PHE A 66 -0.25 1.15 -9.51
C PHE A 66 -1.16 -0.05 -9.78
N ARG A 67 -2.07 0.05 -10.74
CA ARG A 67 -3.07 -0.99 -11.04
C ARG A 67 -2.66 -1.94 -12.15
N TYR A 68 -1.49 -1.75 -12.78
CA TYR A 68 -1.00 -2.73 -13.75
C TYR A 68 -0.51 -4.00 -13.06
N THR A 69 -0.76 -5.14 -13.69
CA THR A 69 -0.23 -6.46 -13.29
C THR A 69 0.20 -7.25 -14.52
N ILE A 70 0.98 -8.31 -14.31
CA ILE A 70 1.37 -9.26 -15.35
C ILE A 70 0.79 -10.62 -15.01
N ARG A 71 0.14 -11.25 -16.00
CA ARG A 71 -0.33 -12.63 -15.91
C ARG A 71 0.03 -13.34 -17.19
N ASP A 72 0.71 -14.47 -17.08
CA ASP A 72 1.15 -15.28 -18.24
C ASP A 72 1.94 -14.46 -19.27
N GLY A 73 2.79 -13.52 -18.82
CA GLY A 73 3.60 -12.63 -19.66
C GLY A 73 2.82 -11.49 -20.33
N GLU A 74 1.52 -11.36 -20.08
CA GLU A 74 0.67 -10.30 -20.62
C GLU A 74 0.34 -9.24 -19.57
N ILE A 75 0.24 -7.98 -19.99
CA ILE A 75 -0.05 -6.86 -19.09
C ILE A 75 -1.55 -6.62 -19.02
N PHE A 76 -2.04 -6.43 -17.81
CA PHE A 76 -3.42 -6.09 -17.52
C PHE A 76 -3.52 -4.86 -16.63
N LEU A 77 -4.55 -4.04 -16.87
CA LEU A 77 -5.00 -2.99 -15.95
C LEU A 77 -6.12 -3.55 -15.09
N LEU A 78 -5.89 -3.61 -13.79
CA LEU A 78 -6.87 -4.02 -12.79
C LEU A 78 -7.92 -2.93 -12.58
N GLY A 79 -9.13 -3.31 -12.19
CA GLY A 79 -10.16 -2.37 -11.75
C GLY A 79 -9.82 -1.66 -10.44
N GLY A 80 -9.04 -2.31 -9.60
CA GLY A 80 -8.52 -1.82 -8.34
C GLY A 80 -7.67 -2.88 -7.65
N ARG A 81 -6.96 -2.47 -6.59
CA ARG A 81 -6.18 -3.34 -5.71
C ARG A 81 -6.81 -3.41 -4.33
N ILE A 82 -6.63 -4.52 -3.67
CA ILE A 82 -7.23 -4.87 -2.38
C ILE A 82 -6.17 -4.74 -1.27
N PRO A 83 -6.46 -4.05 -0.16
CA PRO A 83 -5.58 -4.01 1.00
C PRO A 83 -5.34 -5.40 1.59
N SER A 84 -4.06 -5.76 1.78
CA SER A 84 -3.59 -6.91 2.53
C SER A 84 -2.53 -6.41 3.52
N PHE A 85 -2.76 -6.57 4.80
CA PHE A 85 -1.97 -5.91 5.85
C PHE A 85 -1.60 -6.87 6.97
N THR A 86 -0.40 -6.67 7.52
CA THR A 86 0.04 -7.40 8.71
C THR A 86 -0.67 -6.85 9.93
N ASP A 87 -1.05 -7.72 10.85
CA ASP A 87 -1.64 -7.33 12.13
C ASP A 87 -1.11 -8.19 13.27
N LEU A 88 -1.04 -7.60 14.46
CA LEU A 88 -0.51 -8.24 15.66
C LEU A 88 -1.61 -8.30 16.71
N LYS A 89 -1.97 -9.51 17.12
CA LYS A 89 -2.94 -9.69 18.21
C LYS A 89 -2.38 -9.21 19.54
N PRO A 90 -3.20 -8.62 20.39
CA PRO A 90 -2.75 -8.19 21.72
C PRO A 90 -2.07 -9.34 22.49
N GLY A 91 -0.86 -9.07 22.99
CA GLY A 91 -0.05 -10.05 23.74
C GLY A 91 0.65 -11.11 22.90
N SER A 92 0.58 -11.03 21.55
CA SER A 92 1.29 -11.91 20.64
C SER A 92 2.56 -11.25 20.10
N GLU A 93 3.61 -12.05 19.89
CA GLU A 93 4.79 -11.67 19.10
C GLU A 93 4.67 -12.10 17.64
N GLN A 94 3.62 -12.87 17.32
CA GLN A 94 3.37 -13.40 15.97
C GLN A 94 2.31 -12.57 15.28
N PHE A 95 2.66 -12.03 14.12
CA PHE A 95 1.70 -11.34 13.26
C PHE A 95 0.94 -12.34 12.37
N HIS A 96 -0.17 -11.90 11.83
CA HIS A 96 -0.93 -12.57 10.79
C HIS A 96 -1.26 -11.57 9.68
N ILE A 97 -1.67 -12.05 8.51
CA ILE A 97 -1.98 -11.22 7.35
C ILE A 97 -3.49 -11.24 7.12
N VAL A 98 -4.06 -10.04 7.13
CA VAL A 98 -5.49 -9.82 6.90
C VAL A 98 -5.68 -9.19 5.54
N THR A 99 -6.47 -9.82 4.67
CA THR A 99 -6.86 -9.26 3.37
C THR A 99 -8.33 -8.89 3.41
N LEU A 100 -8.64 -7.62 3.15
CA LEU A 100 -10.01 -7.12 3.22
C LEU A 100 -10.29 -6.18 2.05
N PRO A 101 -11.26 -6.48 1.17
CA PRO A 101 -11.71 -5.54 0.16
C PRO A 101 -12.18 -4.22 0.80
N LYS A 102 -11.72 -3.11 0.22
CA LYS A 102 -12.12 -1.79 0.69
C LYS A 102 -13.55 -1.48 0.27
N THR A 103 -14.45 -1.44 1.23
CA THR A 103 -15.86 -1.09 1.05
C THR A 103 -16.33 -0.16 2.16
N GLY A 104 -17.39 0.61 1.89
CA GLY A 104 -17.98 1.51 2.87
C GLY A 104 -17.13 2.74 3.21
N THR A 105 -17.49 3.40 4.29
CA THR A 105 -16.77 4.56 4.84
C THR A 105 -15.49 4.15 5.53
N LEU A 106 -14.63 5.13 5.84
CA LEU A 106 -13.40 4.93 6.63
C LEU A 106 -13.69 4.20 7.95
N ASP A 107 -14.70 4.65 8.68
CA ASP A 107 -15.07 4.08 9.98
C ASP A 107 -15.58 2.65 9.86
N GLU A 108 -16.41 2.37 8.84
CA GLU A 108 -16.92 1.02 8.57
C GLU A 108 -15.81 0.06 8.21
N PHE A 109 -14.87 0.48 7.34
CA PHE A 109 -13.71 -0.32 6.99
C PHE A 109 -12.84 -0.63 8.22
N CYS A 110 -12.56 0.36 9.07
CA CYS A 110 -11.75 0.15 10.27
C CYS A 110 -12.41 -0.86 11.24
N ARG A 111 -13.72 -0.79 11.42
CA ARG A 111 -14.45 -1.76 12.24
C ARG A 111 -14.46 -3.15 11.62
N ALA A 112 -14.66 -3.25 10.30
CA ALA A 112 -14.61 -4.52 9.58
C ALA A 112 -13.21 -5.16 9.61
N ALA A 113 -12.15 -4.35 9.43
CA ALA A 113 -10.75 -4.80 9.51
C ALA A 113 -10.44 -5.37 10.90
N LYS A 114 -10.85 -4.65 11.97
CA LYS A 114 -10.67 -5.15 13.33
C LYS A 114 -11.43 -6.44 13.58
N ALA A 115 -12.68 -6.52 13.19
CA ALA A 115 -13.51 -7.71 13.38
C ALA A 115 -12.94 -8.91 12.63
N LYS A 116 -12.45 -8.71 11.39
CA LYS A 116 -11.81 -9.77 10.60
C LYS A 116 -10.51 -10.22 11.25
N SER A 117 -9.64 -9.29 11.67
CA SER A 117 -8.38 -9.61 12.34
C SER A 117 -8.60 -10.39 13.63
N ASP A 118 -9.54 -9.94 14.48
CA ASP A 118 -9.86 -10.60 15.76
C ASP A 118 -10.36 -12.04 15.54
N ALA A 119 -11.14 -12.27 14.49
CA ALA A 119 -11.73 -13.58 14.17
C ALA A 119 -10.75 -14.54 13.48
N GLN A 120 -9.74 -14.01 12.76
CA GLN A 120 -8.81 -14.82 11.97
C GLN A 120 -7.92 -15.68 12.88
N GLN A 121 -7.85 -17.00 12.61
CA GLN A 121 -7.00 -17.94 13.34
C GLN A 121 -5.76 -18.37 12.54
N SER A 122 -5.81 -18.30 11.21
CA SER A 122 -4.70 -18.67 10.35
C SER A 122 -3.73 -17.49 10.16
N PHE A 123 -2.46 -17.80 9.90
CA PHE A 123 -1.46 -16.80 9.52
C PHE A 123 -1.89 -16.02 8.26
N LEU A 124 -2.39 -16.72 7.25
CA LEU A 124 -2.84 -16.18 5.96
C LEU A 124 -4.11 -16.92 5.55
N ASP A 125 -5.12 -16.21 5.07
CA ASP A 125 -6.26 -16.81 4.38
C ASP A 125 -6.01 -16.87 2.85
N GLN A 126 -6.88 -17.58 2.12
CA GLN A 126 -6.70 -17.75 0.66
C GLN A 126 -6.80 -16.45 -0.12
N SER A 127 -7.44 -15.41 0.42
CA SER A 127 -7.53 -14.10 -0.22
C SER A 127 -6.20 -13.35 -0.23
N GLY A 128 -5.22 -13.77 0.58
CA GLY A 128 -3.88 -13.19 0.65
C GLY A 128 -2.89 -13.70 -0.41
N VAL A 129 -3.31 -14.55 -1.35
CA VAL A 129 -2.45 -15.10 -2.41
C VAL A 129 -2.79 -14.57 -3.81
N LEU A 130 -3.56 -13.49 -3.88
CA LEU A 130 -3.98 -12.86 -5.13
C LEU A 130 -2.92 -11.85 -5.61
N ASP A 131 -2.87 -11.55 -6.91
CA ASP A 131 -1.95 -10.59 -7.51
C ASP A 131 -2.48 -9.15 -7.56
N ASP A 132 -3.74 -8.94 -7.19
CA ASP A 132 -4.41 -7.65 -7.14
C ASP A 132 -4.35 -6.98 -5.75
N LEU A 133 -3.38 -7.36 -4.94
CA LEU A 133 -3.21 -6.86 -3.58
C LEU A 133 -2.36 -5.58 -3.52
N ILE A 134 -2.44 -4.90 -2.37
CA ILE A 134 -1.45 -3.96 -1.87
C ILE A 134 -0.98 -4.52 -0.52
N TYR A 135 0.32 -4.70 -0.34
CA TYR A 135 0.85 -5.14 0.96
C TYR A 135 1.17 -3.93 1.84
N PHE A 136 0.55 -3.92 3.02
CA PHE A 136 0.81 -2.93 4.05
C PHE A 136 1.46 -3.56 5.27
N SER A 137 2.47 -2.88 5.80
CA SER A 137 3.09 -3.23 7.08
C SER A 137 3.40 -1.97 7.90
N CYS A 138 3.62 -2.16 9.19
CA CYS A 138 3.98 -1.07 10.09
C CYS A 138 4.99 -1.54 11.12
N VAL A 139 5.98 -0.70 11.41
CA VAL A 139 6.94 -0.86 12.51
C VAL A 139 6.73 0.28 13.52
N PRO A 140 5.66 0.21 14.33
CA PRO A 140 5.20 1.35 15.14
C PRO A 140 6.13 1.72 16.29
N TRP A 141 7.18 0.94 16.49
CA TRP A 141 8.22 1.20 17.52
C TRP A 141 9.34 2.11 17.00
N LEU A 142 9.48 2.28 15.66
CA LEU A 142 10.61 2.96 15.04
C LEU A 142 10.14 4.21 14.27
N ASP A 143 10.93 5.29 14.36
CA ASP A 143 10.83 6.40 13.40
C ASP A 143 11.52 5.96 12.10
N LEU A 144 10.72 5.60 11.11
CA LEU A 144 11.20 4.99 9.89
C LEU A 144 11.88 6.02 8.98
N THR A 145 13.15 5.78 8.63
CA THR A 145 13.91 6.61 7.70
C THR A 145 14.11 5.96 6.34
N ALA A 146 14.09 4.63 6.27
CA ALA A 146 14.08 3.82 5.05
C ALA A 146 13.62 2.41 5.36
N ALA A 147 12.98 1.75 4.41
CA ALA A 147 12.69 0.31 4.46
C ALA A 147 12.67 -0.28 3.06
N THR A 148 13.07 -1.53 2.97
CA THR A 148 12.81 -2.44 1.86
C THR A 148 12.05 -3.64 2.39
N ASN A 149 11.37 -4.36 1.52
CA ASN A 149 10.62 -5.54 1.91
C ASN A 149 11.24 -6.78 1.25
N GLU A 150 11.00 -7.94 1.84
CA GLU A 150 11.29 -9.23 1.22
C GLU A 150 10.46 -9.37 -0.06
N ARG A 151 11.06 -10.01 -1.06
CA ARG A 151 10.44 -10.20 -2.36
C ARG A 151 11.04 -11.41 -3.04
N ASP A 152 10.20 -12.19 -3.69
CA ASP A 152 10.68 -13.13 -4.68
C ASP A 152 11.24 -12.33 -5.87
N PHE A 153 12.39 -12.76 -6.40
CA PHE A 153 12.98 -12.12 -7.59
C PHE A 153 12.23 -12.45 -8.87
N ASP A 154 10.97 -12.84 -8.76
CA ASP A 154 10.06 -12.96 -9.88
C ASP A 154 9.73 -11.57 -10.41
N LYS A 155 10.16 -11.30 -11.64
CA LYS A 155 9.95 -10.02 -12.32
C LYS A 155 8.49 -9.72 -12.59
N ASP A 156 7.63 -10.71 -12.53
CA ASP A 156 6.21 -10.53 -12.76
C ASP A 156 5.44 -10.13 -11.49
N ASP A 157 6.06 -10.24 -10.32
CA ASP A 157 5.53 -9.63 -9.11
C ASP A 157 5.41 -8.11 -9.29
N ASN A 158 4.21 -7.59 -9.15
CA ASN A 158 3.90 -6.17 -9.28
C ASN A 158 3.01 -5.65 -8.14
N ILE A 159 2.96 -6.36 -7.02
CA ILE A 159 2.22 -5.94 -5.84
C ILE A 159 2.99 -4.81 -5.15
N PRO A 160 2.42 -3.60 -5.01
CA PRO A 160 3.06 -2.52 -4.25
C PRO A 160 3.19 -2.91 -2.78
N ARG A 161 4.34 -2.59 -2.17
CA ARG A 161 4.59 -2.78 -0.74
C ARG A 161 4.76 -1.43 -0.09
N ILE A 162 3.95 -1.16 0.93
CA ILE A 162 3.94 0.11 1.64
C ILE A 162 4.16 -0.17 3.12
N CYS A 163 5.23 0.39 3.66
CA CYS A 163 5.58 0.24 5.08
C CYS A 163 5.74 1.62 5.72
N TRP A 164 5.32 1.78 6.97
CA TRP A 164 5.56 3.01 7.73
C TRP A 164 5.97 2.76 9.17
N GLY A 165 6.58 3.77 9.76
CA GLY A 165 6.98 3.77 11.16
C GLY A 165 5.97 4.44 12.09
N LYS A 166 6.39 4.69 13.33
CA LYS A 166 5.61 5.52 14.25
C LYS A 166 5.55 6.97 13.74
N TYR A 167 4.48 7.67 14.07
CA TYR A 167 4.45 9.11 13.91
C TYR A 167 5.22 9.79 15.04
N VAL A 168 5.88 10.88 14.70
CA VAL A 168 6.69 11.69 15.63
C VAL A 168 6.32 13.17 15.49
N PRO A 169 6.42 13.95 16.57
CA PRO A 169 6.19 15.39 16.49
C PRO A 169 7.27 16.07 15.64
N ALA A 170 6.84 16.97 14.76
CA ALA A 170 7.71 17.79 13.92
C ALA A 170 7.06 19.17 13.69
N ASN A 171 7.65 20.23 14.22
CA ASN A 171 7.20 21.62 14.04
C ASN A 171 5.71 21.84 14.37
N GLY A 172 5.23 21.24 15.47
CA GLY A 172 3.84 21.37 15.91
C GLY A 172 2.84 20.49 15.17
N ARG A 173 3.31 19.62 14.27
CA ARG A 173 2.55 18.61 13.54
C ARG A 173 3.05 17.21 13.89
N GLU A 174 2.32 16.19 13.45
CA GLU A 174 2.73 14.79 13.60
C GLU A 174 3.02 14.22 12.20
N THR A 175 4.21 13.65 12.03
CA THR A 175 4.62 13.08 10.74
C THR A 175 5.17 11.68 10.92
N LEU A 176 5.04 10.83 9.90
CA LEU A 176 5.70 9.53 9.87
C LEU A 176 6.51 9.32 8.59
N GLY A 177 7.53 8.47 8.67
CA GLY A 177 8.22 7.96 7.49
C GLY A 177 7.39 6.85 6.84
N MET A 178 7.14 6.98 5.55
CA MET A 178 6.47 5.97 4.73
C MET A 178 7.39 5.56 3.59
N SER A 179 7.64 4.26 3.45
CA SER A 179 8.40 3.65 2.38
C SER A 179 7.44 2.97 1.40
N VAL A 180 7.60 3.23 0.12
CA VAL A 180 6.81 2.65 -0.96
C VAL A 180 7.75 1.95 -1.92
N GLU A 181 7.64 0.62 -2.00
CA GLU A 181 8.42 -0.22 -2.90
C GLU A 181 7.56 -0.67 -4.07
N VAL A 182 8.09 -0.47 -5.28
CA VAL A 182 7.35 -0.62 -6.54
C VAL A 182 8.21 -1.18 -7.65
N ASN A 183 7.57 -1.68 -8.71
CA ASN A 183 8.21 -2.14 -9.93
C ASN A 183 8.34 -0.99 -10.93
N HIS A 184 9.57 -0.65 -11.29
CA HIS A 184 9.89 0.45 -12.21
C HIS A 184 9.39 0.22 -13.64
N ARG A 185 9.07 -1.01 -14.02
CA ARG A 185 8.39 -1.29 -15.30
C ARG A 185 7.09 -0.49 -15.44
N PHE A 186 6.41 -0.20 -14.32
CA PHE A 186 5.10 0.44 -14.27
C PHE A 186 5.09 1.81 -13.60
N ILE A 187 5.90 2.01 -12.57
CA ILE A 187 5.82 3.16 -11.66
C ILE A 187 7.14 3.92 -11.65
N ASP A 188 7.07 5.23 -11.90
CA ASP A 188 8.19 6.18 -11.82
C ASP A 188 8.00 7.12 -10.63
N GLY A 189 9.00 7.94 -10.32
CA GLY A 189 8.91 8.98 -9.29
C GLY A 189 7.72 9.94 -9.47
N TYR A 190 7.30 10.21 -10.71
CA TYR A 190 6.11 11.00 -10.99
C TYR A 190 4.84 10.37 -10.40
N HIS A 191 4.67 9.06 -10.56
CA HIS A 191 3.51 8.31 -10.04
C HIS A 191 3.54 8.20 -8.50
N LEU A 192 4.74 8.09 -7.92
CA LEU A 192 4.92 8.17 -6.47
C LEU A 192 4.55 9.56 -5.94
N GLY A 193 4.90 10.62 -6.66
CA GLY A 193 4.46 11.99 -6.35
C GLY A 193 2.95 12.16 -6.40
N GLN A 194 2.29 11.58 -7.40
CA GLN A 194 0.81 11.57 -7.48
C GLN A 194 0.18 10.80 -6.31
N PHE A 195 0.72 9.64 -5.96
CA PHE A 195 0.28 8.87 -4.80
C PHE A 195 0.39 9.70 -3.52
N TYR A 196 1.57 10.32 -3.27
CA TYR A 196 1.78 11.18 -2.11
C TYR A 196 0.76 12.32 -2.03
N GLN A 197 0.57 13.05 -3.12
CA GLN A 197 -0.38 14.18 -3.17
C GLN A 197 -1.81 13.74 -2.86
N LYS A 198 -2.24 12.61 -3.41
CA LYS A 198 -3.58 12.07 -3.16
C LYS A 198 -3.77 11.62 -1.72
N LEU A 199 -2.77 10.93 -1.16
CA LEU A 199 -2.78 10.50 0.23
C LEU A 199 -2.82 11.70 1.18
N GLN A 200 -1.91 12.68 0.99
CA GLN A 200 -1.85 13.85 1.84
C GLN A 200 -3.14 14.67 1.76
N SER A 201 -3.67 14.90 0.55
CA SER A 201 -4.95 15.61 0.38
C SER A 201 -6.12 14.90 1.06
N ALA A 202 -6.16 13.58 1.05
CA ALA A 202 -7.19 12.81 1.74
C ALA A 202 -7.08 12.91 3.27
N ILE A 203 -5.85 12.94 3.80
CA ILE A 203 -5.58 13.16 5.22
C ILE A 203 -5.95 14.60 5.63
N ASP A 204 -5.59 15.59 4.81
CA ASP A 204 -5.85 17.00 5.09
C ASP A 204 -7.34 17.35 5.09
N ALA A 205 -8.15 16.53 4.41
CA ALA A 205 -9.62 16.69 4.33
C ALA A 205 -10.40 16.08 5.51
N LEU A 206 -9.72 15.39 6.44
CA LEU A 206 -10.33 14.86 7.67
C LEU A 206 -10.45 15.98 8.72
#